data_4b68c705d6b59d1703d4f6872fc4e1bb
#
_entry.id   4b68c705d6b59d1703d4f6872fc4e1bb
#
_cell.length_a   1.000
_cell.length_b   1.000
_cell.length_c   1.000
_cell.angle_alpha   90.00
_cell.angle_beta   90.00
_cell.angle_gamma   90.00
#
_symmetry.space_group_name_H-M   'P 1'
#
loop_
_entity.id
_entity.type
_entity.pdbx_description
1 polymer ?
#
loop_
_entity_poly.entity_id
_entity_poly.type
_entity_poly.pdbx_seq_one_letter_code
_entity_poly.pdbx_strand_id
1 'polypeptide(L)'
;MDTQNAASAPTPNGVIIIKLHGHVRMGEPIDRFRNEIDGNLAQGHVKFLVDMGAVRSLDSSGIGMLVRSLSLAKQKGGIIKLVNVPQQASQTLRVTGVLRLFEVYDNEAAALNTF
;
A
#
# COMPACT_ATOMS: atom_id res chain seq x y z
N MET A 1 2.20 -9.18 24.17
CA MET A 1 2.35 -8.22 23.10
C MET A 1 2.02 -8.85 21.74
N ASP A 2 1.31 -8.13 20.96
CA ASP A 2 0.89 -8.64 19.67
C ASP A 2 1.84 -8.11 18.59
N THR A 3 2.70 -8.97 18.09
CA THR A 3 3.65 -8.58 17.05
C THR A 3 2.98 -8.28 15.71
N GLN A 4 1.74 -8.74 15.52
CA GLN A 4 1.01 -8.47 14.29
C GLN A 4 0.62 -7.01 14.17
N ASN A 5 0.54 -6.32 15.29
CA ASN A 5 0.17 -4.90 15.31
C ASN A 5 1.39 -3.99 15.39
N ALA A 6 2.58 -4.58 15.40
CA ALA A 6 3.79 -3.78 15.36
C ALA A 6 3.87 -3.11 14.01
N ALA A 7 4.17 -1.82 14.00
CA ALA A 7 4.40 -1.12 12.75
C ALA A 7 5.57 -1.76 12.01
N SER A 8 5.48 -1.81 10.69
CA SER A 8 6.55 -2.32 9.88
C SER A 8 7.79 -1.45 10.07
N ALA A 9 8.92 -2.06 10.37
CA ALA A 9 10.18 -1.34 10.46
C ALA A 9 10.63 -0.96 9.05
N PRO A 10 11.25 0.22 8.87
CA PRO A 10 11.74 0.60 7.55
C PRO A 10 12.88 -0.31 7.12
N THR A 11 12.95 -0.56 5.82
CA THR A 11 14.10 -1.23 5.21
C THR A 11 15.33 -0.31 5.30
N PRO A 12 16.54 -0.82 4.98
CA PRO A 12 17.74 0.03 4.99
C PRO A 12 17.61 1.30 4.15
N ASN A 13 16.78 1.27 3.08
CA ASN A 13 16.56 2.44 2.26
C ASN A 13 15.40 3.31 2.74
N GLY A 14 14.83 3.02 3.91
CA GLY A 14 13.75 3.80 4.47
C GLY A 14 12.37 3.49 3.88
N VAL A 15 12.19 2.34 3.25
CA VAL A 15 10.92 1.93 2.68
C VAL A 15 10.11 1.18 3.73
N ILE A 16 8.85 1.58 3.89
CA ILE A 16 7.90 0.87 4.74
C ILE A 16 7.13 -0.11 3.87
N ILE A 17 7.21 -1.39 4.20
CA ILE A 17 6.46 -2.43 3.49
C ILE A 17 5.19 -2.71 4.27
N ILE A 18 4.04 -2.54 3.62
CA ILE A 18 2.74 -2.81 4.22
C ILE A 18 2.08 -3.94 3.45
N LYS A 19 1.69 -5.00 4.15
CA LYS A 19 1.01 -6.13 3.53
C LYS A 19 -0.48 -6.00 3.77
N LEU A 20 -1.23 -5.86 2.68
CA LEU A 20 -2.68 -5.97 2.72
C LEU A 20 -3.08 -7.41 2.51
N HIS A 21 -4.17 -7.83 3.13
CA HIS A 21 -4.65 -9.20 2.96
C HIS A 21 -6.14 -9.27 3.16
N GLY A 22 -6.74 -10.34 2.62
CA GLY A 22 -8.16 -10.60 2.75
C GLY A 22 -9.01 -9.67 1.92
N HIS A 23 -10.19 -9.36 2.44
CA HIS A 23 -11.16 -8.48 1.77
C HIS A 23 -10.90 -7.04 2.19
N VAL A 24 -10.38 -6.25 1.28
CA VAL A 24 -10.01 -4.85 1.56
C VAL A 24 -11.25 -3.99 1.29
N ARG A 25 -11.98 -3.71 2.34
CA ARG A 25 -13.25 -2.99 2.29
C ARG A 25 -13.40 -2.11 3.52
N MET A 26 -14.44 -1.29 3.54
CA MET A 26 -14.72 -0.39 4.66
C MET A 26 -14.73 -1.17 5.97
N GLY A 27 -14.14 -0.57 7.01
CA GLY A 27 -14.01 -1.16 8.32
C GLY A 27 -12.57 -1.34 8.71
N GLU A 28 -12.28 -2.38 9.49
CA GLU A 28 -10.97 -2.57 10.08
C GLU A 28 -9.81 -2.63 9.09
N PRO A 29 -9.92 -3.35 7.96
CA PRO A 29 -8.79 -3.43 7.03
C PRO A 29 -8.35 -2.06 6.52
N ILE A 30 -9.30 -1.21 6.17
CA ILE A 30 -9.01 0.13 5.67
C ILE A 30 -8.52 1.02 6.80
N ASP A 31 -9.15 0.93 7.96
CA ASP A 31 -8.74 1.76 9.11
C ASP A 31 -7.32 1.44 9.54
N ARG A 32 -6.95 0.16 9.55
CA ARG A 32 -5.59 -0.25 9.90
C ARG A 32 -4.58 0.28 8.90
N PHE A 33 -4.88 0.15 7.61
CA PHE A 33 -4.00 0.63 6.57
C PHE A 33 -3.82 2.14 6.67
N ARG A 34 -4.93 2.86 6.87
CA ARG A 34 -4.89 4.32 7.04
C ARG A 34 -3.98 4.70 8.20
N ASN A 35 -4.14 4.01 9.34
CA ASN A 35 -3.35 4.31 10.53
C ASN A 35 -1.86 4.05 10.30
N GLU A 36 -1.52 2.99 9.57
CA GLU A 36 -0.12 2.71 9.25
C GLU A 36 0.46 3.80 8.35
N ILE A 37 -0.26 4.22 7.33
CA ILE A 37 0.20 5.27 6.44
C ILE A 37 0.36 6.57 7.22
N ASP A 38 -0.68 7.00 7.93
CA ASP A 38 -0.66 8.28 8.64
C ASP A 38 0.42 8.30 9.72
N GLY A 39 0.56 7.20 10.46
CA GLY A 39 1.56 7.11 11.51
C GLY A 39 2.98 7.16 10.99
N ASN A 40 3.26 6.48 9.88
CA ASN A 40 4.58 6.51 9.29
C ASN A 40 4.90 7.86 8.66
N LEU A 41 3.92 8.48 8.01
CA LEU A 41 4.11 9.84 7.47
C LEU A 41 4.41 10.83 8.59
N ALA A 42 3.76 10.69 9.74
CA ALA A 42 4.00 11.57 10.89
C ALA A 42 5.44 11.41 11.42
N GLN A 43 6.04 10.24 11.23
CA GLN A 43 7.42 9.99 11.64
C GLN A 43 8.45 10.33 10.56
N GLY A 44 8.00 10.84 9.42
CA GLY A 44 8.89 11.22 8.33
C GLY A 44 9.18 10.13 7.31
N HIS A 45 8.53 8.98 7.43
CA HIS A 45 8.67 7.92 6.43
C HIS A 45 7.70 8.21 5.29
N VAL A 46 8.23 8.32 4.08
CA VAL A 46 7.43 8.73 2.92
C VAL A 46 7.47 7.75 1.76
N LYS A 47 8.24 6.67 1.89
CA LYS A 47 8.37 5.66 0.84
C LYS A 47 7.65 4.39 1.29
N PHE A 48 6.69 3.95 0.51
CA PHE A 48 5.86 2.80 0.86
C PHE A 48 5.81 1.80 -0.27
N LEU A 49 5.90 0.52 0.10
CA LEU A 49 5.64 -0.59 -0.82
C LEU A 49 4.48 -1.37 -0.25
N VAL A 50 3.37 -1.41 -0.98
CA VAL A 50 2.17 -2.13 -0.56
C VAL A 50 2.15 -3.48 -1.26
N ASP A 51 2.25 -4.55 -0.48
CA ASP A 51 2.20 -5.91 -0.98
C ASP A 51 0.75 -6.38 -0.95
N MET A 52 0.20 -6.66 -2.12
CA MET A 52 -1.19 -7.05 -2.29
C MET A 52 -1.35 -8.54 -2.59
N GLY A 53 -0.29 -9.32 -2.42
CA GLY A 53 -0.31 -10.74 -2.79
C GLY A 53 -1.35 -11.57 -2.05
N ALA A 54 -1.75 -11.17 -0.86
CA ALA A 54 -2.75 -11.87 -0.06
C ALA A 54 -4.13 -11.20 -0.11
N VAL A 55 -4.33 -10.22 -0.96
CA VAL A 55 -5.63 -9.56 -1.12
C VAL A 55 -6.57 -10.48 -1.87
N ARG A 56 -7.76 -10.71 -1.31
CA ARG A 56 -8.78 -11.57 -1.91
C ARG A 56 -9.84 -10.77 -2.65
N SER A 57 -10.11 -9.55 -2.21
CA SER A 57 -11.02 -8.66 -2.92
C SER A 57 -10.69 -7.22 -2.56
N LEU A 58 -11.07 -6.31 -3.44
CA LEU A 58 -10.79 -4.89 -3.29
C LEU A 58 -12.03 -4.14 -3.79
N ASP A 59 -12.71 -3.43 -2.90
CA ASP A 59 -13.87 -2.64 -3.28
C ASP A 59 -13.51 -1.17 -3.49
N SER A 60 -14.51 -0.35 -3.77
CA SER A 60 -14.30 1.07 -4.04
C SER A 60 -13.70 1.80 -2.83
N SER A 61 -14.02 1.36 -1.61
CA SER A 61 -13.46 1.96 -0.41
C SER A 61 -11.95 1.71 -0.32
N GLY A 62 -11.53 0.49 -0.65
CA GLY A 62 -10.11 0.14 -0.69
C GLY A 62 -9.37 0.89 -1.77
N ILE A 63 -9.98 1.01 -2.96
CA ILE A 63 -9.40 1.79 -4.04
C ILE A 63 -9.22 3.25 -3.63
N GLY A 64 -10.26 3.84 -3.04
CA GLY A 64 -10.19 5.22 -2.55
C GLY A 64 -9.10 5.42 -1.52
N MET A 65 -8.92 4.45 -0.64
CA MET A 65 -7.87 4.49 0.36
C MET A 65 -6.48 4.48 -0.26
N LEU A 66 -6.26 3.64 -1.27
CA LEU A 66 -4.98 3.59 -1.95
C LEU A 66 -4.66 4.93 -2.63
N VAL A 67 -5.64 5.52 -3.30
CA VAL A 67 -5.46 6.80 -3.98
C VAL A 67 -5.19 7.91 -2.98
N ARG A 68 -5.97 7.96 -1.89
CA ARG A 68 -5.77 8.94 -0.84
C ARG A 68 -4.35 8.86 -0.27
N SER A 69 -3.94 7.64 0.02
CA SER A 69 -2.62 7.41 0.61
C SER A 69 -1.49 7.83 -0.34
N LEU A 70 -1.64 7.53 -1.63
CA LEU A 70 -0.66 7.96 -2.62
C LEU A 70 -0.56 9.47 -2.67
N SER A 71 -1.71 10.15 -2.66
CA SER A 71 -1.75 11.60 -2.68
C SER A 71 -1.05 12.20 -1.45
N LEU A 72 -1.31 11.66 -0.27
CA LEU A 72 -0.66 12.12 0.95
C LEU A 72 0.85 11.91 0.92
N ALA A 73 1.30 10.74 0.46
CA ALA A 73 2.72 10.46 0.37
C ALA A 73 3.40 11.44 -0.59
N LYS A 74 2.78 11.69 -1.74
CA LYS A 74 3.35 12.62 -2.72
C LYS A 74 3.42 14.04 -2.20
N GLN A 75 2.42 14.47 -1.42
CA GLN A 75 2.45 15.79 -0.81
C GLN A 75 3.64 15.98 0.13
N LYS A 76 4.14 14.90 0.66
CA LYS A 76 5.29 14.91 1.57
C LYS A 76 6.59 14.53 0.86
N GLY A 77 6.58 14.49 -0.45
CA GLY A 77 7.77 14.19 -1.24
C GLY A 77 8.07 12.71 -1.40
N GLY A 78 7.09 11.85 -1.11
CA GLY A 78 7.26 10.42 -1.17
C GLY A 78 6.46 9.74 -2.27
N ILE A 79 6.29 8.43 -2.14
CA ILE A 79 5.63 7.60 -3.15
C ILE A 79 5.10 6.33 -2.52
N ILE A 80 4.06 5.77 -3.12
CA ILE A 80 3.58 4.42 -2.84
C ILE A 80 3.67 3.62 -4.12
N LYS A 81 4.31 2.45 -4.04
CA LYS A 81 4.37 1.49 -5.13
C LYS A 81 3.67 0.21 -4.71
N LEU A 82 3.20 -0.56 -5.68
CA LEU A 82 2.46 -1.80 -5.43
C LEU A 82 3.26 -2.99 -5.90
N VAL A 83 3.12 -4.11 -5.20
CA VAL A 83 3.78 -5.36 -5.58
C VAL A 83 2.83 -6.53 -5.40
N ASN A 84 2.99 -7.54 -6.23
CA ASN A 84 2.21 -8.78 -6.17
C ASN A 84 0.71 -8.55 -6.27
N VAL A 85 0.28 -7.63 -7.14
CA VAL A 85 -1.14 -7.32 -7.31
C VAL A 85 -1.83 -8.51 -7.97
N PRO A 86 -2.82 -9.15 -7.30
CA PRO A 86 -3.54 -10.26 -7.91
C PRO A 86 -4.28 -9.80 -9.16
N GLN A 87 -4.50 -10.76 -10.09
CA GLN A 87 -5.14 -10.44 -11.35
C GLN A 87 -6.49 -9.75 -11.17
N GLN A 88 -7.30 -10.22 -10.22
CA GLN A 88 -8.61 -9.64 -9.98
C GLN A 88 -8.51 -8.20 -9.48
N ALA A 89 -7.60 -7.93 -8.56
CA ALA A 89 -7.38 -6.58 -8.06
C ALA A 89 -6.82 -5.69 -9.16
N SER A 90 -5.89 -6.21 -9.96
CA SER A 90 -5.34 -5.49 -11.11
C SER A 90 -6.43 -5.09 -12.09
N GLN A 91 -7.36 -6.01 -12.37
CA GLN A 91 -8.49 -5.74 -13.25
C GLN A 91 -9.36 -4.62 -12.69
N THR A 92 -9.68 -4.68 -11.41
CA THR A 92 -10.50 -3.66 -10.76
C THR A 92 -9.81 -2.30 -10.81
N LEU A 93 -8.52 -2.24 -10.52
CA LEU A 93 -7.76 -1.00 -10.58
C LEU A 93 -7.68 -0.46 -12.00
N ARG A 94 -7.55 -1.35 -12.99
CA ARG A 94 -7.49 -0.94 -14.40
C ARG A 94 -8.82 -0.33 -14.86
N VAL A 95 -9.91 -1.03 -14.57
CA VAL A 95 -11.24 -0.58 -15.01
C VAL A 95 -11.61 0.78 -14.42
N THR A 96 -11.19 1.03 -13.19
CA THR A 96 -11.45 2.32 -12.53
C THR A 96 -10.45 3.40 -12.92
N GLY A 97 -9.46 3.08 -13.74
CA GLY A 97 -8.44 4.05 -14.15
C GLY A 97 -7.38 4.33 -13.10
N VAL A 98 -7.38 3.58 -12.00
CA VAL A 98 -6.49 3.85 -10.87
C VAL A 98 -5.13 3.18 -11.05
N LEU A 99 -5.08 2.05 -11.77
CA LEU A 99 -3.83 1.29 -11.89
C LEU A 99 -2.68 2.15 -12.43
N ARG A 100 -2.97 3.02 -13.38
CA ARG A 100 -1.96 3.89 -14.01
C ARG A 100 -1.35 4.91 -13.05
N LEU A 101 -1.96 5.11 -11.88
CA LEU A 101 -1.43 6.05 -10.91
C LEU A 101 -0.28 5.46 -10.10
N PHE A 102 -0.09 4.16 -10.16
CA PHE A 102 0.89 3.44 -9.36
C PHE A 102 1.93 2.76 -10.23
N GLU A 103 3.16 2.69 -9.73
CA GLU A 103 4.16 1.77 -10.25
C GLU A 103 3.90 0.41 -9.64
N VAL A 104 3.84 -0.61 -10.47
CA VAL A 104 3.48 -1.97 -10.07
C VAL A 104 4.60 -2.92 -10.44
N TYR A 105 4.98 -3.79 -9.51
CA TYR A 105 6.07 -4.74 -9.69
C TYR A 105 5.61 -6.16 -9.38
N ASP A 106 6.29 -7.14 -9.98
CA ASP A 106 5.94 -8.54 -9.83
C ASP A 106 6.53 -9.18 -8.58
N ASN A 107 7.60 -8.60 -8.04
CA ASN A 107 8.20 -9.14 -6.83
C ASN A 107 8.82 -8.02 -6.00
N GLU A 108 8.97 -8.32 -4.72
CA GLU A 108 9.41 -7.34 -3.74
C GLU A 108 10.82 -6.83 -4.00
N ALA A 109 11.74 -7.71 -4.34
CA ALA A 109 13.13 -7.31 -4.58
C ALA A 109 13.22 -6.32 -5.73
N ALA A 110 12.52 -6.60 -6.84
CA ALA A 110 12.50 -5.69 -7.98
C ALA A 110 11.91 -4.33 -7.59
N ALA A 111 10.84 -4.35 -6.80
CA ALA A 111 10.21 -3.10 -6.35
C ALA A 111 11.15 -2.29 -5.45
N LEU A 112 11.80 -2.94 -4.49
CA LEU A 112 12.68 -2.25 -3.54
C LEU A 112 13.88 -1.60 -4.23
N ASN A 113 14.35 -2.18 -5.33
CA ASN A 113 15.47 -1.62 -6.06
C ASN A 113 15.13 -0.29 -6.76
N THR A 114 13.85 0.06 -6.84
CA THR A 114 13.42 1.28 -7.55
C THR A 114 13.21 2.49 -6.64
N PHE A 115 13.29 2.28 -5.34
CA PHE A 115 13.11 3.39 -4.38
C PHE A 115 14.38 4.23 -4.19
#